data_a2741e90d8927d040b1801ffe6816571
#
_entry.id   a2741e90d8927d040b1801ffe6816571
#
_cell.length_a   1.000
_cell.length_b   1.000
_cell.length_c   1.000
_cell.angle_alpha   90.00
_cell.angle_beta   90.00
_cell.angle_gamma   90.00
#
_symmetry.space_group_name_H-M   'P 1'
#
loop_
_entity.id
_entity.type
_entity.pdbx_description
1 polymer ?
#
loop_
_entity_poly.entity_id
_entity_poly.type
_entity_poly.pdbx_seq_one_letter_code
_entity_poly.pdbx_strand_id
1 'polypeptide(L)'
;SYLTRNPNNLPLFLYERFFFNLFGEAALWIMQGLNLFYVNIATWILYKGCQRYFSQATADAVFSLYVALVGFSPYYMSMYTDIPPLPLISLHIFLALSLLENKGNSRQIISRSLLLGILTSLAFLIRPTVMILLIAVFGVLFLRQNWKKFFLTAAVFALSFSAGYLPLHYGLAHQTEVPIIQGEGLAKGPLLFINLGLTNIGHDQEDMKEGLLQYVEPDKRADYNNGMFARENVIKEIKRRLKEYTPLTFLQHLYYKHSLTVAEGNLGWLYRSVENEKTPYISPLYEFTKDDAFAQFIRDFFLNSDKDSFRFYSLIKQAVWIVMALGLVFALWKYRPNDSLNFLSLAVFGGLLFLQIFEGGKTRYLIQFLPQILILSAVGLSQYPQVLRKFRFWTRKKESLE
;
A
#
# COMPACT_ATOMS: atom_id res chain seq x y z
N SER A 1 9.69 18.83 16.98
CA SER A 1 9.53 17.37 17.18
C SER A 1 9.31 16.66 15.85
N TYR A 2 9.52 15.36 15.83
CA TYR A 2 9.26 14.52 14.64
C TYR A 2 7.82 14.66 14.14
N LEU A 3 6.85 14.68 15.06
CA LEU A 3 5.43 14.79 14.74
C LEU A 3 5.03 16.18 14.24
N THR A 4 5.77 17.23 14.58
CA THR A 4 5.62 18.55 13.96
C THR A 4 5.86 18.49 12.44
N ARG A 5 6.92 17.76 12.03
CA ARG A 5 7.22 17.58 10.59
C ARG A 5 6.35 16.52 9.90
N ASN A 6 5.92 15.50 10.64
CA ASN A 6 5.19 14.35 10.09
C ASN A 6 3.86 14.14 10.83
N PRO A 7 2.92 15.09 10.76
CA PRO A 7 1.65 15.01 11.50
C PRO A 7 0.76 13.84 11.06
N ASN A 8 0.96 13.33 9.86
CA ASN A 8 0.30 12.13 9.36
C ASN A 8 0.62 10.86 10.15
N ASN A 9 1.71 10.86 10.94
CA ASN A 9 2.09 9.74 11.80
C ASN A 9 1.49 9.85 13.22
N LEU A 10 0.75 10.90 13.52
CA LEU A 10 0.12 11.09 14.84
C LEU A 10 -0.85 9.93 15.20
N PRO A 11 -1.74 9.46 14.30
CA PRO A 11 -2.62 8.35 14.63
C PRO A 11 -1.85 7.07 15.00
N LEU A 12 -0.76 6.77 14.28
CA LEU A 12 0.10 5.62 14.59
C LEU A 12 0.78 5.81 15.95
N PHE A 13 1.35 6.98 16.20
CA PHE A 13 2.01 7.28 17.46
C PHE A 13 1.05 7.14 18.67
N LEU A 14 -0.18 7.64 18.54
CA LEU A 14 -1.18 7.52 19.61
C LEU A 14 -1.63 6.06 19.82
N TYR A 15 -1.72 5.27 18.74
CA TYR A 15 -1.94 3.83 18.81
C TYR A 15 -0.82 3.12 19.57
N GLU A 16 0.44 3.36 19.22
CA GLU A 16 1.59 2.79 19.92
C GLU A 16 1.61 3.21 21.39
N ARG A 17 1.43 4.50 21.64
CA ARG A 17 1.40 5.05 23.02
C ARG A 17 0.29 4.42 23.87
N PHE A 18 -0.89 4.19 23.31
CA PHE A 18 -1.98 3.51 24.00
C PHE A 18 -1.54 2.12 24.49
N PHE A 19 -0.90 1.33 23.63
CA PHE A 19 -0.41 0.00 24.02
C PHE A 19 0.74 0.09 25.04
N PHE A 20 1.67 1.01 24.87
CA PHE A 20 2.75 1.21 25.85
C PHE A 20 2.22 1.65 27.21
N ASN A 21 1.20 2.50 27.26
CA ASN A 21 0.59 2.92 28.52
C ASN A 21 -0.15 1.77 29.24
N LEU A 22 -0.72 0.82 28.49
CA LEU A 22 -1.45 -0.31 29.07
C LEU A 22 -0.54 -1.48 29.46
N PHE A 23 0.49 -1.76 28.68
CA PHE A 23 1.25 -3.01 28.73
C PHE A 23 2.76 -2.79 28.96
N GLY A 24 3.22 -1.55 29.03
CA GLY A 24 4.63 -1.24 29.22
C GLY A 24 5.50 -1.90 28.15
N GLU A 25 6.58 -2.56 28.56
CA GLU A 25 7.53 -3.23 27.64
C GLU A 25 6.90 -4.39 26.83
N ALA A 26 5.82 -4.99 27.31
CA ALA A 26 5.11 -6.03 26.58
C ALA A 26 4.30 -5.49 25.39
N ALA A 27 4.11 -4.18 25.28
CA ALA A 27 3.33 -3.53 24.21
C ALA A 27 3.80 -3.94 22.81
N LEU A 28 5.11 -4.00 22.58
CA LEU A 28 5.68 -4.36 21.31
C LEU A 28 5.25 -5.76 20.84
N TRP A 29 5.25 -6.72 21.76
CA TRP A 29 4.81 -8.10 21.50
C TRP A 29 3.33 -8.17 21.13
N ILE A 30 2.53 -7.44 21.89
CA ILE A 30 1.09 -7.40 21.67
C ILE A 30 0.81 -6.81 20.30
N MET A 31 1.47 -5.71 19.93
CA MET A 31 1.31 -5.09 18.61
C MET A 31 1.81 -5.98 17.47
N GLN A 32 2.92 -6.71 17.65
CA GLN A 32 3.39 -7.72 16.69
C GLN A 32 2.38 -8.86 16.52
N GLY A 33 1.82 -9.36 17.65
CA GLY A 33 0.75 -10.34 17.64
C GLY A 33 -0.51 -9.83 16.92
N LEU A 34 -0.88 -8.57 17.12
CA LEU A 34 -1.98 -7.93 16.40
C LEU A 34 -1.68 -7.80 14.91
N ASN A 35 -0.45 -7.46 14.52
CA ASN A 35 -0.09 -7.43 13.11
C ASN A 35 -0.24 -8.81 12.45
N LEU A 36 0.19 -9.87 13.13
CA LEU A 36 -0.01 -11.24 12.66
C LEU A 36 -1.51 -11.56 12.54
N PHE A 37 -2.32 -11.14 13.50
CA PHE A 37 -3.77 -11.28 13.47
C PHE A 37 -4.38 -10.52 12.28
N TYR A 38 -3.96 -9.27 12.01
CA TYR A 38 -4.41 -8.49 10.86
C TYR A 38 -4.08 -9.16 9.53
N VAL A 39 -2.87 -9.72 9.37
CA VAL A 39 -2.50 -10.50 8.17
C VAL A 39 -3.44 -11.69 7.98
N ASN A 40 -3.72 -12.44 9.05
CA ASN A 40 -4.60 -13.61 8.97
C ASN A 40 -6.06 -13.24 8.66
N ILE A 41 -6.58 -12.18 9.28
CA ILE A 41 -7.93 -11.67 8.96
C ILE A 41 -8.01 -11.20 7.51
N ALA A 42 -7.03 -10.45 7.03
CA ALA A 42 -6.99 -10.03 5.63
C ALA A 42 -6.96 -11.23 4.69
N THR A 43 -6.15 -12.25 4.99
CA THR A 43 -6.11 -13.52 4.24
C THR A 43 -7.48 -14.19 4.17
N TRP A 44 -8.17 -14.29 5.31
CA TRP A 44 -9.49 -14.90 5.40
C TRP A 44 -10.55 -14.11 4.60
N ILE A 45 -10.55 -12.78 4.73
CA ILE A 45 -11.45 -11.89 3.97
C ILE A 45 -11.22 -12.06 2.47
N LEU A 46 -9.94 -12.04 2.03
CA LEU A 46 -9.56 -12.19 0.63
C LEU A 46 -10.02 -13.55 0.09
N TYR A 47 -9.76 -14.63 0.81
CA TYR A 47 -10.15 -15.97 0.43
C TYR A 47 -11.67 -16.09 0.28
N LYS A 48 -12.42 -15.73 1.32
CA LYS A 48 -13.90 -15.81 1.32
C LYS A 48 -14.54 -14.88 0.30
N GLY A 49 -14.01 -13.69 0.16
CA GLY A 49 -14.49 -12.75 -0.85
C GLY A 49 -14.24 -13.27 -2.27
N CYS A 50 -13.08 -13.82 -2.56
CA CYS A 50 -12.79 -14.40 -3.88
C CYS A 50 -13.64 -15.64 -4.18
N GLN A 51 -13.93 -16.49 -3.19
CA GLN A 51 -14.89 -17.58 -3.35
C GLN A 51 -16.26 -17.07 -3.81
N ARG A 52 -16.73 -15.97 -3.23
CA ARG A 52 -18.06 -15.40 -3.51
C ARG A 52 -18.13 -14.69 -4.87
N TYR A 53 -17.15 -13.86 -5.19
CA TYR A 53 -17.22 -12.93 -6.33
C TYR A 53 -16.53 -13.43 -7.60
N PHE A 54 -15.70 -14.46 -7.49
CA PHE A 54 -14.95 -15.02 -8.62
C PHE A 54 -15.09 -16.54 -8.68
N SER A 55 -14.09 -17.29 -8.20
CA SER A 55 -14.11 -18.76 -8.23
C SER A 55 -13.28 -19.34 -7.09
N GLN A 56 -13.46 -20.63 -6.83
CA GLN A 56 -12.61 -21.37 -5.88
C GLN A 56 -11.14 -21.32 -6.30
N ALA A 57 -10.84 -21.53 -7.59
CA ALA A 57 -9.46 -21.46 -8.10
C ALA A 57 -8.83 -20.08 -7.91
N THR A 58 -9.60 -19.00 -8.09
CA THR A 58 -9.14 -17.64 -7.78
C THR A 58 -8.89 -17.45 -6.30
N ALA A 59 -9.76 -17.97 -5.43
CA ALA A 59 -9.59 -17.88 -3.98
C ALA A 59 -8.31 -18.61 -3.53
N ASP A 60 -8.08 -19.84 -4.02
CA ASP A 60 -6.91 -20.64 -3.69
C ASP A 60 -5.61 -19.96 -4.17
N ALA A 61 -5.64 -19.37 -5.36
CA ALA A 61 -4.50 -18.61 -5.90
C ALA A 61 -4.21 -17.35 -5.07
N VAL A 62 -5.25 -16.56 -4.69
CA VAL A 62 -5.08 -15.38 -3.83
C VAL A 62 -4.52 -15.79 -2.48
N PHE A 63 -5.08 -16.85 -1.87
CA PHE A 63 -4.60 -17.35 -0.60
C PHE A 63 -3.11 -17.70 -0.67
N SER A 64 -2.72 -18.50 -1.67
CA SER A 64 -1.33 -18.95 -1.83
C SER A 64 -0.36 -17.77 -2.06
N LEU A 65 -0.72 -16.84 -2.95
CA LEU A 65 0.09 -15.66 -3.22
C LEU A 65 0.19 -14.73 -1.99
N TYR A 66 -0.93 -14.49 -1.29
CA TYR A 66 -0.93 -13.61 -0.14
C TYR A 66 -0.12 -14.19 1.02
N VAL A 67 -0.31 -15.48 1.33
CA VAL A 67 0.48 -16.16 2.36
C VAL A 67 1.95 -16.14 2.00
N ALA A 68 2.32 -16.45 0.76
CA ALA A 68 3.71 -16.45 0.33
C ALA A 68 4.36 -15.05 0.37
N LEU A 69 3.64 -13.99 -0.01
CA LEU A 69 4.21 -12.62 -0.10
C LEU A 69 4.09 -11.84 1.21
N VAL A 70 3.00 -12.00 1.97
CA VAL A 70 2.73 -11.21 3.18
C VAL A 70 2.81 -12.08 4.44
N GLY A 71 2.22 -13.28 4.44
CA GLY A 71 2.20 -14.17 5.59
C GLY A 71 3.62 -14.60 6.02
N PHE A 72 4.45 -14.98 5.05
CA PHE A 72 5.87 -15.27 5.27
C PHE A 72 6.74 -14.05 5.00
N SER A 73 6.46 -12.93 5.68
CA SER A 73 7.23 -11.70 5.56
C SER A 73 7.45 -11.12 6.95
N PRO A 74 8.64 -10.57 7.25
CA PRO A 74 8.91 -9.93 8.54
C PRO A 74 8.16 -8.61 8.76
N TYR A 75 7.34 -8.16 7.80
CA TYR A 75 6.55 -6.92 7.93
C TYR A 75 5.63 -6.88 9.16
N TYR A 76 5.15 -8.01 9.65
CA TYR A 76 4.36 -8.06 10.89
C TYR A 76 5.15 -7.64 12.13
N MET A 77 6.48 -7.67 12.08
CA MET A 77 7.36 -7.19 13.14
C MET A 77 7.47 -5.66 13.16
N SER A 78 7.15 -5.00 12.05
CA SER A 78 7.26 -3.54 11.92
C SER A 78 6.03 -2.86 12.49
N MET A 79 6.22 -2.00 13.49
CA MET A 79 5.18 -1.13 14.04
C MET A 79 5.02 0.08 13.14
N TYR A 80 4.40 -0.13 11.99
CA TYR A 80 4.13 0.91 11.00
C TYR A 80 2.78 0.71 10.32
N THR A 81 2.37 1.68 9.49
CA THR A 81 1.05 1.70 8.85
C THR A 81 0.90 0.75 7.65
N ASP A 82 1.82 -0.21 7.45
CA ASP A 82 1.76 -1.13 6.30
C ASP A 82 0.78 -2.29 6.53
N ILE A 83 0.76 -2.86 7.71
CA ILE A 83 -0.03 -4.07 8.03
C ILE A 83 -1.43 -3.75 8.59
N PRO A 84 -1.61 -2.83 9.55
CA PRO A 84 -2.91 -2.63 10.20
C PRO A 84 -4.07 -2.32 9.23
N PRO A 85 -3.89 -1.61 8.09
CA PRO A 85 -4.99 -1.31 7.19
C PRO A 85 -5.39 -2.47 6.25
N LEU A 86 -4.60 -3.53 6.13
CA LEU A 86 -4.85 -4.62 5.17
C LEU A 86 -6.22 -5.31 5.33
N PRO A 87 -6.73 -5.62 6.55
CA PRO A 87 -8.09 -6.14 6.71
C PRO A 87 -9.14 -5.16 6.21
N LEU A 88 -8.98 -3.87 6.52
CA LEU A 88 -9.91 -2.81 6.12
C LEU A 88 -9.91 -2.64 4.59
N ILE A 89 -8.75 -2.63 3.95
CA ILE A 89 -8.59 -2.58 2.49
C ILE A 89 -9.26 -3.80 1.85
N SER A 90 -9.00 -4.99 2.37
CA SER A 90 -9.60 -6.24 1.88
C SER A 90 -11.12 -6.22 1.97
N LEU A 91 -11.66 -5.78 3.11
CA LEU A 91 -13.11 -5.65 3.31
C LEU A 91 -13.71 -4.58 2.39
N HIS A 92 -13.01 -3.45 2.20
CA HIS A 92 -13.42 -2.37 1.30
C HIS A 92 -13.60 -2.87 -0.15
N ILE A 93 -12.66 -3.69 -0.64
CA ILE A 93 -12.75 -4.29 -1.99
C ILE A 93 -14.07 -5.06 -2.15
N PHE A 94 -14.42 -5.93 -1.19
CA PHE A 94 -15.62 -6.75 -1.32
C PHE A 94 -16.92 -6.01 -1.04
N LEU A 95 -16.90 -4.97 -0.21
CA LEU A 95 -18.01 -4.03 -0.09
C LEU A 95 -18.24 -3.25 -1.39
N ALA A 96 -17.17 -2.82 -2.04
CA ALA A 96 -17.26 -2.17 -3.35
C ALA A 96 -17.84 -3.10 -4.42
N LEU A 97 -17.35 -4.34 -4.51
CA LEU A 97 -17.90 -5.36 -5.41
C LEU A 97 -19.37 -5.63 -5.12
N SER A 98 -19.74 -5.80 -3.83
CA SER A 98 -21.12 -5.97 -3.41
C SER A 98 -22.02 -4.79 -3.78
N LEU A 99 -21.50 -3.56 -3.68
CA LEU A 99 -22.20 -2.36 -4.14
C LEU A 99 -22.39 -2.41 -5.65
N LEU A 100 -21.35 -2.71 -6.42
CA LEU A 100 -21.41 -2.72 -7.89
C LEU A 100 -22.37 -3.78 -8.45
N GLU A 101 -22.43 -4.98 -7.87
CA GLU A 101 -23.37 -6.05 -8.27
C GLU A 101 -24.85 -5.69 -8.08
N ASN A 102 -25.15 -4.76 -7.17
CA ASN A 102 -26.54 -4.45 -6.85
C ASN A 102 -27.28 -3.80 -8.03
N LYS A 103 -28.32 -4.48 -8.51
CA LYS A 103 -29.10 -4.09 -9.71
C LYS A 103 -30.27 -3.12 -9.43
N GLY A 104 -30.29 -2.42 -8.30
CA GLY A 104 -31.29 -1.34 -8.12
C GLY A 104 -32.05 -1.27 -6.78
N ASN A 105 -31.75 -2.13 -5.81
CA ASN A 105 -32.34 -2.03 -4.47
C ASN A 105 -31.71 -0.84 -3.71
N SER A 106 -32.45 0.27 -3.61
CA SER A 106 -31.97 1.49 -2.95
C SER A 106 -31.56 1.29 -1.50
N ARG A 107 -32.24 0.42 -0.74
CA ARG A 107 -31.87 0.11 0.66
C ARG A 107 -30.47 -0.52 0.73
N GLN A 108 -30.17 -1.46 -0.18
CA GLN A 108 -28.88 -2.12 -0.23
C GLN A 108 -27.78 -1.15 -0.70
N ILE A 109 -28.08 -0.25 -1.65
CA ILE A 109 -27.13 0.79 -2.06
C ILE A 109 -26.81 1.69 -0.87
N ILE A 110 -27.82 2.18 -0.16
CA ILE A 110 -27.64 3.03 1.02
C ILE A 110 -26.81 2.30 2.09
N SER A 111 -27.20 1.08 2.48
CA SER A 111 -26.50 0.33 3.52
C SER A 111 -25.04 0.08 3.17
N ARG A 112 -24.73 -0.30 1.92
CA ARG A 112 -23.35 -0.58 1.48
C ARG A 112 -22.53 0.70 1.35
N SER A 113 -23.13 1.79 0.88
CA SER A 113 -22.47 3.10 0.80
C SER A 113 -22.17 3.67 2.19
N LEU A 114 -23.09 3.47 3.15
CA LEU A 114 -22.90 3.86 4.54
C LEU A 114 -21.74 3.07 5.17
N LEU A 115 -21.71 1.75 5.01
CA LEU A 115 -20.61 0.91 5.49
C LEU A 115 -19.28 1.27 4.84
N LEU A 116 -19.27 1.56 3.53
CA LEU A 116 -18.08 2.05 2.84
C LEU A 116 -17.60 3.37 3.43
N GLY A 117 -18.48 4.32 3.70
CA GLY A 117 -18.10 5.62 4.29
C GLY A 117 -17.48 5.47 5.68
N ILE A 118 -18.10 4.69 6.56
CA ILE A 118 -17.57 4.42 7.91
C ILE A 118 -16.21 3.69 7.81
N LEU A 119 -16.13 2.63 7.00
CA LEU A 119 -14.90 1.86 6.83
C LEU A 119 -13.77 2.72 6.26
N THR A 120 -14.10 3.57 5.28
CA THR A 120 -13.13 4.50 4.71
C THR A 120 -12.66 5.53 5.72
N SER A 121 -13.54 6.06 6.60
CA SER A 121 -13.14 7.03 7.61
C SER A 121 -12.11 6.48 8.57
N LEU A 122 -12.24 5.22 8.99
CA LEU A 122 -11.26 4.53 9.84
C LEU A 122 -9.95 4.24 9.08
N ALA A 123 -10.06 3.69 7.87
CA ALA A 123 -8.89 3.36 7.07
C ALA A 123 -8.11 4.61 6.62
N PHE A 124 -8.79 5.72 6.33
CA PHE A 124 -8.19 6.97 5.89
C PHE A 124 -7.27 7.60 6.94
N LEU A 125 -7.59 7.46 8.22
CA LEU A 125 -6.72 7.94 9.31
C LEU A 125 -5.36 7.23 9.32
N ILE A 126 -5.33 5.96 8.92
CA ILE A 126 -4.10 5.16 8.88
C ILE A 126 -3.43 5.30 7.51
N ARG A 127 -4.22 5.18 6.43
CA ARG A 127 -3.75 5.22 5.04
C ARG A 127 -4.75 5.91 4.12
N PRO A 128 -4.54 7.19 3.79
CA PRO A 128 -5.43 7.94 2.89
C PRO A 128 -5.61 7.31 1.50
N THR A 129 -4.68 6.49 1.07
CA THR A 129 -4.69 5.81 -0.25
C THR A 129 -5.86 4.84 -0.44
N VAL A 130 -6.59 4.46 0.63
CA VAL A 130 -7.85 3.70 0.53
C VAL A 130 -8.89 4.40 -0.35
N MET A 131 -8.83 5.73 -0.48
CA MET A 131 -9.68 6.51 -1.37
C MET A 131 -9.57 6.10 -2.85
N ILE A 132 -8.47 5.50 -3.27
CA ILE A 132 -8.28 4.99 -4.64
C ILE A 132 -9.31 3.91 -4.97
N LEU A 133 -9.66 3.05 -4.00
CA LEU A 133 -10.72 2.06 -4.17
C LEU A 133 -12.07 2.73 -4.41
N LEU A 134 -12.36 3.80 -3.70
CA LEU A 134 -13.59 4.57 -3.89
C LEU A 134 -13.63 5.27 -5.26
N ILE A 135 -12.50 5.88 -5.66
CA ILE A 135 -12.37 6.49 -6.99
C ILE A 135 -12.64 5.45 -8.08
N ALA A 136 -12.13 4.22 -7.91
CA ALA A 136 -12.39 3.11 -8.84
C ALA A 136 -13.88 2.72 -8.89
N VAL A 137 -14.59 2.72 -7.75
CA VAL A 137 -16.06 2.50 -7.70
C VAL A 137 -16.79 3.57 -8.52
N PHE A 138 -16.48 4.84 -8.29
CA PHE A 138 -17.09 5.95 -9.03
C PHE A 138 -16.72 5.89 -10.53
N GLY A 139 -15.49 5.49 -10.85
CA GLY A 139 -15.07 5.26 -12.23
C GLY A 139 -15.95 4.22 -12.95
N VAL A 140 -16.23 3.08 -12.30
CA VAL A 140 -17.13 2.05 -12.87
C VAL A 140 -18.56 2.56 -13.00
N LEU A 141 -19.10 3.24 -11.98
CA LEU A 141 -20.46 3.80 -12.03
C LEU A 141 -20.61 4.86 -13.13
N PHE A 142 -19.58 5.67 -13.33
CA PHE A 142 -19.49 6.65 -14.40
C PHE A 142 -19.49 5.97 -15.79
N LEU A 143 -18.61 5.00 -16.00
CA LEU A 143 -18.52 4.25 -17.25
C LEU A 143 -19.82 3.53 -17.61
N ARG A 144 -20.59 3.09 -16.60
CA ARG A 144 -21.93 2.51 -16.77
C ARG A 144 -23.03 3.53 -16.98
N GLN A 145 -22.76 4.79 -16.85
CA GLN A 145 -23.77 5.89 -16.89
C GLN A 145 -24.91 5.66 -15.87
N ASN A 146 -24.64 4.99 -14.77
CA ASN A 146 -25.63 4.74 -13.72
C ASN A 146 -25.69 5.93 -12.73
N TRP A 147 -26.17 7.05 -13.23
CA TRP A 147 -26.18 8.32 -12.50
C TRP A 147 -26.97 8.27 -11.19
N LYS A 148 -28.11 7.58 -11.17
CA LYS A 148 -28.91 7.42 -9.94
C LYS A 148 -28.09 6.77 -8.85
N LYS A 149 -27.44 5.66 -9.15
CA LYS A 149 -26.59 4.94 -8.21
C LYS A 149 -25.35 5.71 -7.86
N PHE A 150 -24.73 6.39 -8.83
CA PHE A 150 -23.59 7.26 -8.63
C PHE A 150 -23.88 8.35 -7.58
N PHE A 151 -24.93 9.17 -7.79
CA PHE A 151 -25.25 10.28 -6.88
C PHE A 151 -25.74 9.78 -5.52
N LEU A 152 -26.55 8.71 -5.47
CA LEU A 152 -26.98 8.14 -4.21
C LEU A 152 -25.80 7.61 -3.40
N THR A 153 -24.88 6.88 -4.04
CA THR A 153 -23.65 6.39 -3.39
C THR A 153 -22.80 7.57 -2.91
N ALA A 154 -22.59 8.60 -3.73
CA ALA A 154 -21.79 9.76 -3.39
C ALA A 154 -22.36 10.51 -2.17
N ALA A 155 -23.66 10.76 -2.15
CA ALA A 155 -24.32 11.48 -1.05
C ALA A 155 -24.24 10.67 0.27
N VAL A 156 -24.61 9.39 0.25
CA VAL A 156 -24.58 8.55 1.44
C VAL A 156 -23.15 8.32 1.93
N PHE A 157 -22.20 8.10 1.00
CA PHE A 157 -20.79 7.98 1.35
C PHE A 157 -20.26 9.27 1.99
N ALA A 158 -20.49 10.42 1.38
CA ALA A 158 -20.01 11.71 1.91
C ALA A 158 -20.51 11.96 3.33
N LEU A 159 -21.82 11.72 3.56
CA LEU A 159 -22.41 11.89 4.90
C LEU A 159 -21.81 10.91 5.92
N SER A 160 -21.72 9.63 5.58
CA SER A 160 -21.21 8.61 6.51
C SER A 160 -19.69 8.72 6.74
N PHE A 161 -18.93 9.06 5.71
CA PHE A 161 -17.50 9.36 5.83
C PHE A 161 -17.27 10.58 6.73
N SER A 162 -17.99 11.68 6.49
CA SER A 162 -17.86 12.88 7.32
C SER A 162 -18.28 12.64 8.77
N ALA A 163 -19.36 11.89 8.99
CA ALA A 163 -19.82 11.54 10.33
C ALA A 163 -18.79 10.68 11.11
N GLY A 164 -18.05 9.83 10.42
CA GLY A 164 -16.96 9.05 11.04
C GLY A 164 -15.65 9.81 11.15
N TYR A 165 -15.26 10.52 10.09
CA TYR A 165 -13.95 11.17 10.02
C TYR A 165 -13.84 12.44 10.86
N LEU A 166 -14.85 13.32 10.83
CA LEU A 166 -14.76 14.63 11.48
C LEU A 166 -14.56 14.54 13.01
N PRO A 167 -15.28 13.67 13.76
CA PRO A 167 -15.04 13.54 15.19
C PRO A 167 -13.63 13.00 15.50
N LEU A 168 -13.15 12.02 14.73
CA LEU A 168 -11.83 11.44 14.89
C LEU A 168 -10.73 12.47 14.58
N HIS A 169 -10.88 13.20 13.48
CA HIS A 169 -9.97 14.29 13.12
C HIS A 169 -9.96 15.41 14.15
N TYR A 170 -11.14 15.77 14.67
CA TYR A 170 -11.25 16.77 15.74
C TYR A 170 -10.52 16.31 17.01
N GLY A 171 -10.71 15.05 17.41
CA GLY A 171 -9.98 14.47 18.55
C GLY A 171 -8.47 14.48 18.35
N LEU A 172 -7.98 14.14 17.14
CA LEU A 172 -6.56 14.20 16.82
C LEU A 172 -6.01 15.63 16.82
N ALA A 173 -6.78 16.59 16.32
CA ALA A 173 -6.36 17.99 16.27
C ALA A 173 -6.29 18.65 17.66
N HIS A 174 -7.11 18.19 18.63
CA HIS A 174 -7.20 18.74 19.98
C HIS A 174 -6.56 17.83 21.06
N GLN A 175 -5.81 16.81 20.63
CA GLN A 175 -5.09 15.96 21.58
C GLN A 175 -4.02 16.75 22.32
N THR A 176 -3.84 16.47 23.60
CA THR A 176 -2.86 17.14 24.48
C THR A 176 -1.67 16.24 24.85
N GLU A 177 -1.68 15.00 24.38
CA GLU A 177 -0.68 13.97 24.69
C GLU A 177 0.71 14.30 24.14
N VAL A 178 0.75 14.99 22.99
CA VAL A 178 1.99 15.37 22.33
C VAL A 178 1.95 16.82 21.86
N PRO A 179 2.90 17.67 22.26
CA PRO A 179 3.00 19.03 21.76
C PRO A 179 3.40 19.02 20.28
N ILE A 180 2.54 19.53 19.42
CA ILE A 180 2.80 19.76 18.00
C ILE A 180 2.91 21.26 17.80
N ILE A 181 4.09 21.71 17.37
CA ILE A 181 4.33 23.12 17.07
C ILE A 181 3.63 23.45 15.76
N GLN A 182 2.78 24.48 15.79
CA GLN A 182 2.11 24.99 14.59
C GLN A 182 2.96 26.11 13.99
N GLY A 183 3.02 26.14 12.66
CA GLY A 183 3.75 27.19 11.93
C GLY A 183 3.81 26.88 10.44
N GLU A 184 3.95 27.92 9.63
CA GLU A 184 4.04 27.78 8.19
C GLU A 184 5.32 27.02 7.80
N GLY A 185 5.16 26.01 6.95
CA GLY A 185 6.28 25.23 6.43
C GLY A 185 6.95 24.30 7.43
N LEU A 186 6.41 24.13 8.64
CA LEU A 186 6.97 23.19 9.62
C LEU A 186 6.53 21.75 9.33
N ALA A 187 5.33 21.54 8.83
CA ALA A 187 4.74 20.24 8.52
C ALA A 187 4.84 19.89 7.05
N LYS A 188 5.10 18.62 6.76
CA LYS A 188 5.05 18.07 5.41
C LYS A 188 3.60 18.01 4.93
N GLY A 189 3.30 18.75 3.87
CA GLY A 189 1.99 18.75 3.22
C GLY A 189 1.92 17.80 2.01
N PRO A 190 0.72 17.58 1.43
CA PRO A 190 0.54 16.66 0.30
C PRO A 190 1.39 16.98 -0.93
N LEU A 191 1.62 18.27 -1.23
CA LEU A 191 2.44 18.68 -2.37
C LEU A 191 3.90 18.24 -2.24
N LEU A 192 4.41 18.07 -1.01
CA LEU A 192 5.77 17.60 -0.79
C LEU A 192 5.99 16.20 -1.38
N PHE A 193 4.97 15.34 -1.35
CA PHE A 193 5.08 14.00 -1.92
C PHE A 193 5.20 14.04 -3.44
N ILE A 194 4.61 15.05 -4.12
CA ILE A 194 4.85 15.28 -5.56
C ILE A 194 6.31 15.67 -5.78
N ASN A 195 6.86 16.57 -4.97
CA ASN A 195 8.27 16.91 -5.03
C ASN A 195 9.17 15.68 -4.81
N LEU A 196 8.86 14.87 -3.79
CA LEU A 196 9.56 13.60 -3.53
C LEU A 196 9.48 12.65 -4.73
N GLY A 197 8.34 12.62 -5.43
CA GLY A 197 8.16 11.85 -6.66
C GLY A 197 9.02 12.32 -7.83
N LEU A 198 9.57 13.54 -7.77
CA LEU A 198 10.47 14.14 -8.78
C LEU A 198 11.95 14.14 -8.35
N THR A 199 12.28 13.62 -7.17
CA THR A 199 13.66 13.48 -6.72
C THR A 199 14.41 12.41 -7.52
N ASN A 200 15.72 12.30 -7.28
CA ASN A 200 16.51 11.21 -7.78
C ASN A 200 15.85 9.86 -7.50
N ILE A 201 16.06 8.91 -8.40
CA ILE A 201 15.42 7.60 -8.37
C ILE A 201 15.78 6.87 -7.07
N GLY A 202 14.78 6.23 -6.44
CA GLY A 202 14.96 5.48 -5.21
C GLY A 202 14.53 6.23 -3.94
N HIS A 203 13.73 7.29 -4.06
CA HIS A 203 13.18 8.07 -2.95
C HIS A 203 14.27 8.81 -2.17
N ASP A 204 14.95 9.70 -2.86
CA ASP A 204 16.05 10.48 -2.29
C ASP A 204 15.52 11.63 -1.44
N GLN A 205 15.53 11.43 -0.11
CA GLN A 205 15.10 12.46 0.85
C GLN A 205 16.14 13.56 1.01
N GLU A 206 17.42 13.29 0.81
CA GLU A 206 18.47 14.31 0.90
C GLU A 206 18.39 15.26 -0.30
N ASP A 207 18.25 14.73 -1.52
CA ASP A 207 18.00 15.56 -2.72
C ASP A 207 16.75 16.45 -2.56
N MET A 208 15.66 15.89 -1.99
CA MET A 208 14.48 16.67 -1.69
C MET A 208 14.76 17.80 -0.69
N LYS A 209 15.50 17.51 0.37
CA LYS A 209 15.85 18.45 1.43
C LYS A 209 16.75 19.56 0.89
N GLU A 210 17.82 19.21 0.18
CA GLU A 210 18.73 20.16 -0.44
C GLU A 210 18.00 21.10 -1.40
N GLY A 211 17.13 20.55 -2.24
CA GLY A 211 16.31 21.34 -3.16
C GLY A 211 15.40 22.35 -2.46
N LEU A 212 14.86 22.02 -1.28
CA LEU A 212 13.99 22.92 -0.52
C LEU A 212 14.78 23.93 0.32
N LEU A 213 15.95 23.55 0.84
CA LEU A 213 16.78 24.43 1.68
C LEU A 213 17.27 25.67 0.92
N GLN A 214 17.37 25.62 -0.42
CA GLN A 214 17.75 26.79 -1.22
C GLN A 214 16.77 27.97 -1.08
N TYR A 215 15.50 27.71 -0.71
CA TYR A 215 14.46 28.73 -0.51
C TYR A 215 14.35 29.22 0.94
N VAL A 216 15.18 28.68 1.84
CA VAL A 216 15.25 29.10 3.25
C VAL A 216 16.41 30.06 3.45
N GLU A 217 16.22 31.09 4.25
CA GLU A 217 17.25 32.05 4.63
C GLU A 217 18.49 31.29 5.20
N PRO A 218 19.71 31.71 4.82
CA PRO A 218 20.93 30.95 5.16
C PRO A 218 21.14 30.71 6.66
N ASP A 219 20.80 31.70 7.49
CA ASP A 219 20.90 31.66 8.95
C ASP A 219 19.91 30.67 9.61
N LYS A 220 18.77 30.41 8.95
CA LYS A 220 17.75 29.48 9.42
C LYS A 220 17.90 28.04 8.91
N ARG A 221 18.77 27.79 7.93
CA ARG A 221 18.88 26.47 7.27
C ARG A 221 19.24 25.34 8.23
N ALA A 222 20.06 25.62 9.23
CA ALA A 222 20.49 24.65 10.23
C ALA A 222 19.38 24.28 11.23
N ASP A 223 18.35 25.10 11.37
CA ASP A 223 17.27 24.85 12.31
C ASP A 223 16.45 23.64 11.89
N TYR A 224 16.10 22.80 12.85
CA TYR A 224 15.24 21.64 12.59
C TYR A 224 13.87 22.06 12.04
N ASN A 225 13.26 23.13 12.58
CA ASN A 225 11.98 23.69 12.17
C ASN A 225 12.18 25.00 11.38
N ASN A 226 12.86 24.92 10.24
CA ASN A 226 13.29 26.06 9.43
C ASN A 226 12.25 26.56 8.41
N GLY A 227 11.04 25.98 8.38
CA GLY A 227 9.98 26.43 7.45
C GLY A 227 10.13 25.94 6.00
N MET A 228 11.08 25.04 5.69
CA MET A 228 11.36 24.64 4.30
C MET A 228 10.20 23.99 3.59
N PHE A 229 9.20 23.43 4.31
CA PHE A 229 8.01 22.80 3.73
C PHE A 229 6.89 23.81 3.42
N ALA A 230 7.15 25.12 3.51
CA ALA A 230 6.18 26.12 3.10
C ALA A 230 5.67 25.84 1.69
N ARG A 231 4.34 25.95 1.50
CA ARG A 231 3.69 25.61 0.23
C ARG A 231 4.34 26.28 -0.97
N GLU A 232 4.72 27.54 -0.80
CA GLU A 232 5.38 28.32 -1.85
C GLU A 232 6.72 27.71 -2.25
N ASN A 233 7.56 27.34 -1.28
CA ASN A 233 8.87 26.72 -1.51
C ASN A 233 8.71 25.39 -2.25
N VAL A 234 7.75 24.54 -1.81
CA VAL A 234 7.47 23.26 -2.46
C VAL A 234 7.01 23.44 -3.90
N ILE A 235 6.15 24.43 -4.18
CA ILE A 235 5.70 24.73 -5.55
C ILE A 235 6.84 25.24 -6.41
N LYS A 236 7.70 26.12 -5.88
CA LYS A 236 8.91 26.61 -6.59
C LYS A 236 9.81 25.43 -6.97
N GLU A 237 10.06 24.54 -6.04
CA GLU A 237 10.92 23.37 -6.25
C GLU A 237 10.34 22.39 -7.27
N ILE A 238 9.04 22.07 -7.20
CA ILE A 238 8.35 21.24 -8.20
C ILE A 238 8.49 21.86 -9.60
N LYS A 239 8.26 23.16 -9.73
CA LYS A 239 8.39 23.86 -11.00
C LYS A 239 9.84 23.84 -11.53
N ARG A 240 10.83 24.00 -10.64
CA ARG A 240 12.26 23.92 -10.99
C ARG A 240 12.58 22.55 -11.55
N ARG A 241 12.25 21.48 -10.82
CA ARG A 241 12.50 20.09 -11.24
C ARG A 241 11.82 19.75 -12.56
N LEU A 242 10.56 20.14 -12.73
CA LEU A 242 9.84 19.88 -14.00
C LEU A 242 10.47 20.60 -15.19
N LYS A 243 11.09 21.78 -15.01
CA LYS A 243 11.79 22.49 -16.08
C LYS A 243 13.10 21.82 -16.49
N GLU A 244 13.71 21.03 -15.63
CA GLU A 244 14.96 20.31 -15.91
C GLU A 244 14.73 19.07 -16.78
N TYR A 245 13.48 18.57 -16.82
CA TYR A 245 13.14 17.44 -17.66
C TYR A 245 12.83 17.87 -19.10
N THR A 246 13.39 17.14 -20.04
CA THR A 246 12.85 17.02 -21.40
C THR A 246 11.75 15.96 -21.40
N PRO A 247 10.86 15.90 -22.42
CA PRO A 247 9.87 14.82 -22.50
C PRO A 247 10.49 13.42 -22.42
N LEU A 248 11.64 13.22 -23.03
CA LEU A 248 12.34 11.92 -23.04
C LEU A 248 12.91 11.59 -21.65
N THR A 249 13.60 12.52 -21.00
CA THR A 249 14.18 12.28 -19.68
C THR A 249 13.12 12.12 -18.62
N PHE A 250 11.95 12.76 -18.76
CA PHE A 250 10.81 12.55 -17.88
C PHE A 250 10.22 11.14 -18.04
N LEU A 251 10.06 10.65 -19.27
CA LEU A 251 9.63 9.27 -19.52
C LEU A 251 10.63 8.24 -18.97
N GLN A 252 11.94 8.50 -19.14
CA GLN A 252 12.98 7.66 -18.53
C GLN A 252 12.87 7.64 -17.00
N HIS A 253 12.69 8.80 -16.37
CA HIS A 253 12.49 8.90 -14.93
C HIS A 253 11.28 8.06 -14.48
N LEU A 254 10.14 8.19 -15.14
CA LEU A 254 8.93 7.41 -14.85
C LEU A 254 9.17 5.90 -15.02
N TYR A 255 9.87 5.49 -16.09
CA TYR A 255 10.22 4.09 -16.33
C TYR A 255 11.09 3.50 -15.23
N TYR A 256 12.20 4.16 -14.88
CA TYR A 256 13.09 3.70 -13.82
C TYR A 256 12.39 3.65 -12.47
N LYS A 257 11.62 4.67 -12.16
CA LYS A 257 10.84 4.73 -10.92
C LYS A 257 9.80 3.61 -10.85
N HIS A 258 9.10 3.34 -11.94
CA HIS A 258 8.19 2.20 -12.02
C HIS A 258 8.92 0.88 -11.82
N SER A 259 10.05 0.70 -12.48
CA SER A 259 10.88 -0.50 -12.36
C SER A 259 11.26 -0.77 -10.91
N LEU A 260 11.72 0.26 -10.17
CA LEU A 260 12.03 0.13 -8.75
C LEU A 260 10.79 -0.16 -7.89
N THR A 261 9.64 0.43 -8.24
CA THR A 261 8.38 0.18 -7.51
C THR A 261 7.95 -1.27 -7.60
N VAL A 262 8.20 -1.96 -8.73
CA VAL A 262 7.76 -3.35 -8.96
C VAL A 262 8.90 -4.37 -8.91
N ALA A 263 10.11 -3.98 -8.48
CA ALA A 263 11.31 -4.79 -8.63
C ALA A 263 11.33 -6.04 -7.73
N GLU A 264 10.85 -5.96 -6.51
CA GLU A 264 11.22 -6.91 -5.45
C GLU A 264 10.05 -7.67 -4.85
N GLY A 265 10.10 -9.00 -4.90
CA GLY A 265 9.12 -9.87 -4.28
C GLY A 265 9.14 -9.86 -2.74
N ASN A 266 10.23 -9.43 -2.12
CA ASN A 266 10.30 -9.20 -0.67
C ASN A 266 9.66 -7.86 -0.24
N LEU A 267 9.08 -7.10 -1.17
CA LEU A 267 8.39 -5.82 -0.94
C LEU A 267 9.30 -4.75 -0.35
N GLY A 268 10.59 -4.76 -0.69
CA GLY A 268 11.56 -3.80 -0.15
C GLY A 268 11.88 -4.02 1.33
N TRP A 269 11.63 -5.21 1.85
CA TRP A 269 12.12 -5.60 3.16
C TRP A 269 13.62 -5.84 3.10
N LEU A 270 14.36 -4.76 3.14
CA LEU A 270 15.81 -4.74 3.35
C LEU A 270 16.06 -3.79 4.52
N TYR A 271 16.34 -4.36 5.66
CA TYR A 271 16.69 -3.59 6.84
C TYR A 271 18.20 -3.40 6.87
N ARG A 272 18.69 -2.49 6.06
CA ARG A 272 20.12 -2.07 6.11
C ARG A 272 20.50 -1.48 7.47
N SER A 273 19.52 -0.97 8.22
CA SER A 273 19.77 -0.42 9.55
C SER A 273 20.15 -1.48 10.58
N VAL A 274 19.73 -2.73 10.41
CA VAL A 274 20.13 -3.83 11.31
C VAL A 274 21.60 -4.19 11.12
N GLU A 275 22.13 -4.06 9.91
CA GLU A 275 23.54 -4.34 9.59
C GLU A 275 24.52 -3.32 10.21
N ASN A 276 24.06 -2.10 10.43
CA ASN A 276 24.90 -0.99 10.91
C ASN A 276 24.61 -0.56 12.36
N GLU A 277 23.61 -1.15 13.01
CA GLU A 277 23.31 -0.85 14.40
C GLU A 277 24.32 -1.54 15.32
N LYS A 278 25.02 -0.74 16.14
CA LYS A 278 25.96 -1.24 17.19
C LYS A 278 25.23 -2.09 18.24
N THR A 279 23.92 -1.91 18.35
CA THR A 279 23.01 -2.71 19.18
C THR A 279 21.89 -3.20 18.28
N PRO A 280 21.92 -4.47 17.81
CA PRO A 280 20.81 -5.03 17.07
C PRO A 280 19.54 -4.96 17.91
N TYR A 281 18.38 -4.67 17.28
CA TYR A 281 17.11 -4.75 17.98
C TYR A 281 16.95 -6.12 18.64
N ILE A 282 17.02 -6.11 19.97
CA ILE A 282 16.97 -7.32 20.76
C ILE A 282 15.52 -7.51 21.18
N SER A 283 14.83 -8.45 20.51
CA SER A 283 13.55 -8.98 20.99
C SER A 283 13.71 -9.41 22.46
N PRO A 284 12.72 -9.16 23.34
CA PRO A 284 12.73 -9.72 24.70
C PRO A 284 12.94 -11.25 24.75
N LEU A 285 12.59 -11.99 23.66
CA LEU A 285 12.94 -13.42 23.51
C LEU A 285 14.40 -13.65 23.14
N TYR A 286 15.16 -12.62 22.80
CA TYR A 286 16.54 -12.79 22.35
C TYR A 286 17.38 -13.50 23.40
N GLU A 287 17.28 -13.08 24.65
CA GLU A 287 18.04 -13.70 25.77
C GLU A 287 17.75 -15.20 25.92
N PHE A 288 16.52 -15.63 25.62
CA PHE A 288 16.12 -17.05 25.68
C PHE A 288 16.47 -17.83 24.40
N THR A 289 16.72 -17.14 23.30
CA THR A 289 16.85 -17.75 21.96
C THR A 289 18.18 -17.43 21.27
N LYS A 290 19.07 -16.66 21.89
CA LYS A 290 20.35 -16.25 21.30
C LYS A 290 21.30 -17.43 21.00
N ASP A 291 21.25 -18.45 21.84
CA ASP A 291 22.08 -19.66 21.70
C ASP A 291 21.35 -20.84 21.03
N ASP A 292 20.07 -20.65 20.64
CA ASP A 292 19.29 -21.65 19.94
C ASP A 292 19.57 -21.60 18.42
N ALA A 293 20.04 -22.71 17.85
CA ALA A 293 20.44 -22.80 16.45
C ALA A 293 19.26 -22.58 15.48
N PHE A 294 18.06 -23.05 15.84
CA PHE A 294 16.88 -22.85 14.99
C PHE A 294 16.42 -21.38 15.01
N ALA A 295 16.43 -20.75 16.17
CA ALA A 295 16.11 -19.33 16.28
C ALA A 295 17.12 -18.46 15.52
N GLN A 296 18.42 -18.80 15.56
CA GLN A 296 19.43 -18.12 14.77
C GLN A 296 19.20 -18.33 13.25
N PHE A 297 18.89 -19.55 12.83
CA PHE A 297 18.54 -19.83 11.44
C PHE A 297 17.34 -18.97 10.99
N ILE A 298 16.28 -18.84 11.78
CA ILE A 298 15.10 -18.02 11.47
C ILE A 298 15.47 -16.53 11.33
N ARG A 299 16.32 -16.02 12.24
CA ARG A 299 16.82 -14.63 12.13
C ARG A 299 17.64 -14.43 10.86
N ASP A 300 18.56 -15.31 10.56
CA ASP A 300 19.40 -15.25 9.36
C ASP A 300 18.56 -15.37 8.09
N PHE A 301 17.52 -16.20 8.12
CA PHE A 301 16.64 -16.43 6.98
C PHE A 301 15.78 -15.19 6.63
N PHE A 302 15.26 -14.49 7.63
CA PHE A 302 14.32 -13.38 7.40
C PHE A 302 14.94 -11.98 7.50
N LEU A 303 16.02 -11.82 8.26
CA LEU A 303 16.50 -10.49 8.66
C LEU A 303 17.95 -10.20 8.23
N ASN A 304 18.77 -11.21 8.00
CA ASN A 304 20.19 -10.99 7.77
C ASN A 304 20.53 -11.11 6.26
N SER A 305 20.56 -9.96 5.58
CA SER A 305 20.79 -9.88 4.13
C SER A 305 22.15 -10.44 3.65
N ASP A 306 23.14 -10.55 4.54
CA ASP A 306 24.47 -11.04 4.20
C ASP A 306 24.53 -12.59 4.15
N LYS A 307 23.52 -13.27 4.67
CA LYS A 307 23.46 -14.72 4.72
C LYS A 307 22.85 -15.33 3.46
N ASP A 308 23.36 -16.49 3.06
CA ASP A 308 22.84 -17.26 1.93
C ASP A 308 21.39 -17.73 2.15
N SER A 309 21.01 -17.99 3.41
CA SER A 309 19.63 -18.30 3.78
C SER A 309 18.67 -17.15 3.45
N PHE A 310 19.04 -15.88 3.67
CA PHE A 310 18.27 -14.72 3.28
C PHE A 310 18.19 -14.57 1.74
N ARG A 311 19.30 -14.81 1.04
CA ARG A 311 19.32 -14.81 -0.43
C ARG A 311 18.37 -15.86 -1.00
N PHE A 312 18.35 -17.04 -0.40
CA PHE A 312 17.40 -18.11 -0.78
C PHE A 312 15.94 -17.68 -0.51
N TYR A 313 15.66 -17.10 0.65
CA TYR A 313 14.35 -16.50 0.95
C TYR A 313 13.94 -15.47 -0.10
N SER A 314 14.82 -14.56 -0.43
CA SER A 314 14.57 -13.50 -1.44
C SER A 314 14.32 -14.08 -2.83
N LEU A 315 15.03 -15.16 -3.20
CA LEU A 315 14.82 -15.87 -4.46
C LEU A 315 13.42 -16.51 -4.54
N ILE A 316 12.97 -17.16 -3.47
CA ILE A 316 11.61 -17.71 -3.39
C ILE A 316 10.57 -16.60 -3.54
N LYS A 317 10.74 -15.48 -2.81
CA LYS A 317 9.85 -14.33 -2.91
C LYS A 317 9.79 -13.77 -4.33
N GLN A 318 10.94 -13.67 -4.98
CA GLN A 318 11.04 -13.19 -6.36
C GLN A 318 10.35 -14.15 -7.35
N ALA A 319 10.47 -15.44 -7.15
CA ALA A 319 9.77 -16.43 -7.98
C ALA A 319 8.24 -16.28 -7.85
N VAL A 320 7.73 -16.14 -6.62
CA VAL A 320 6.30 -15.91 -6.37
C VAL A 320 5.84 -14.57 -6.99
N TRP A 321 6.68 -13.54 -6.91
CA TRP A 321 6.43 -12.23 -7.51
C TRP A 321 6.31 -12.31 -9.03
N ILE A 322 7.18 -13.06 -9.68
CA ILE A 322 7.11 -13.33 -11.13
C ILE A 322 5.81 -14.07 -11.48
N VAL A 323 5.41 -15.08 -10.71
CA VAL A 323 4.13 -15.78 -10.91
C VAL A 323 2.95 -14.82 -10.79
N MET A 324 2.97 -13.94 -9.79
CA MET A 324 1.97 -12.88 -9.64
C MET A 324 1.94 -11.95 -10.86
N ALA A 325 3.10 -11.49 -11.34
CA ALA A 325 3.20 -10.63 -12.51
C ALA A 325 2.66 -11.30 -13.77
N LEU A 326 2.99 -12.59 -13.99
CA LEU A 326 2.43 -13.38 -15.08
C LEU A 326 0.90 -13.50 -14.99
N GLY A 327 0.36 -13.65 -13.77
CA GLY A 327 -1.07 -13.63 -13.54
C GLY A 327 -1.72 -12.33 -13.99
N LEU A 328 -1.12 -11.18 -13.71
CA LEU A 328 -1.59 -9.88 -14.20
C LEU A 328 -1.58 -9.82 -15.74
N VAL A 329 -0.52 -10.28 -16.38
CA VAL A 329 -0.44 -10.34 -17.86
C VAL A 329 -1.56 -11.21 -18.41
N PHE A 330 -1.83 -12.39 -17.83
CA PHE A 330 -2.91 -13.26 -18.27
C PHE A 330 -4.29 -12.64 -18.04
N ALA A 331 -4.50 -11.93 -16.92
CA ALA A 331 -5.74 -11.22 -16.65
C ALA A 331 -6.02 -10.14 -17.71
N LEU A 332 -5.00 -9.39 -18.10
CA LEU A 332 -5.10 -8.36 -19.14
C LEU A 332 -5.28 -8.97 -20.53
N TRP A 333 -4.55 -10.03 -20.85
CA TRP A 333 -4.66 -10.70 -22.16
C TRP A 333 -6.05 -11.28 -22.42
N LYS A 334 -6.68 -11.85 -21.36
CA LYS A 334 -8.02 -12.45 -21.44
C LYS A 334 -9.10 -11.53 -20.92
N TYR A 335 -8.80 -10.25 -20.85
CA TYR A 335 -9.70 -9.28 -20.30
C TYR A 335 -11.08 -9.32 -20.99
N ARG A 336 -12.09 -9.59 -20.18
CA ARG A 336 -13.50 -9.47 -20.56
C ARG A 336 -14.12 -8.42 -19.65
N PRO A 337 -14.49 -7.25 -20.17
CA PRO A 337 -14.98 -6.15 -19.36
C PRO A 337 -16.25 -6.57 -18.59
N ASN A 338 -16.15 -6.53 -17.28
CA ASN A 338 -17.26 -6.60 -16.35
C ASN A 338 -16.92 -5.69 -15.17
N ASP A 339 -17.91 -5.40 -14.32
CA ASP A 339 -17.70 -4.42 -13.25
C ASP A 339 -16.62 -4.78 -12.26
N SER A 340 -16.53 -6.06 -11.90
CA SER A 340 -15.55 -6.51 -10.93
C SER A 340 -14.14 -6.36 -11.47
N LEU A 341 -13.91 -6.73 -12.74
CA LEU A 341 -12.61 -6.57 -13.39
C LEU A 341 -12.30 -5.11 -13.69
N ASN A 342 -13.29 -4.33 -14.15
CA ASN A 342 -13.13 -2.89 -14.35
C ASN A 342 -12.73 -2.19 -13.04
N PHE A 343 -13.42 -2.52 -11.94
CA PHE A 343 -13.11 -1.98 -10.62
C PHE A 343 -11.69 -2.34 -10.18
N LEU A 344 -11.31 -3.63 -10.25
CA LEU A 344 -9.98 -4.07 -9.85
C LEU A 344 -8.88 -3.44 -10.73
N SER A 345 -9.11 -3.38 -12.05
CA SER A 345 -8.15 -2.77 -12.98
C SER A 345 -7.97 -1.27 -12.72
N LEU A 346 -9.07 -0.53 -12.48
CA LEU A 346 -9.01 0.88 -12.11
C LEU A 346 -8.33 1.09 -10.75
N ALA A 347 -8.59 0.20 -9.77
CA ALA A 347 -7.95 0.27 -8.45
C ALA A 347 -6.44 -0.02 -8.52
N VAL A 348 -6.03 -1.01 -9.31
CA VAL A 348 -4.60 -1.32 -9.54
C VAL A 348 -3.93 -0.17 -10.29
N PHE A 349 -4.53 0.29 -11.38
CA PHE A 349 -4.01 1.43 -12.15
C PHE A 349 -3.89 2.69 -11.30
N GLY A 350 -4.94 3.02 -10.54
CA GLY A 350 -4.93 4.18 -9.64
C GLY A 350 -3.87 4.09 -8.57
N GLY A 351 -3.65 2.89 -8.00
CA GLY A 351 -2.57 2.65 -7.03
C GLY A 351 -1.18 2.84 -7.63
N LEU A 352 -0.93 2.26 -8.81
CA LEU A 352 0.35 2.43 -9.51
C LEU A 352 0.57 3.89 -9.94
N LEU A 353 -0.46 4.57 -10.45
CA LEU A 353 -0.41 5.98 -10.80
C LEU A 353 -0.11 6.85 -9.57
N PHE A 354 -0.76 6.57 -8.43
CA PHE A 354 -0.47 7.26 -7.19
C PHE A 354 1.02 7.14 -6.81
N LEU A 355 1.59 5.94 -6.87
CA LEU A 355 3.00 5.72 -6.58
C LEU A 355 3.92 6.44 -7.58
N GLN A 356 3.49 6.52 -8.84
CA GLN A 356 4.24 7.28 -9.87
C GLN A 356 4.25 8.78 -9.61
N ILE A 357 3.21 9.34 -9.01
CA ILE A 357 3.11 10.79 -8.77
C ILE A 357 3.73 11.16 -7.41
N PHE A 358 3.43 10.38 -6.36
CA PHE A 358 3.66 10.81 -4.97
C PHE A 358 4.84 10.11 -4.29
N GLU A 359 5.46 9.11 -4.92
CA GLU A 359 6.53 8.33 -4.30
C GLU A 359 7.77 8.25 -5.21
N GLY A 360 8.93 8.00 -4.61
CA GLY A 360 10.22 7.99 -5.31
C GLY A 360 10.65 6.63 -5.86
N GLY A 361 9.77 5.62 -5.93
CA GLY A 361 10.13 4.29 -6.44
C GLY A 361 10.65 3.33 -5.36
N LYS A 362 9.78 2.88 -4.46
CA LYS A 362 10.06 1.82 -3.47
C LYS A 362 8.96 0.76 -3.50
N THR A 363 9.35 -0.50 -3.61
CA THR A 363 8.41 -1.64 -3.66
C THR A 363 7.56 -1.75 -2.39
N ARG A 364 8.07 -1.32 -1.24
CA ARG A 364 7.34 -1.30 0.04
C ARG A 364 5.95 -0.67 -0.07
N TYR A 365 5.83 0.40 -0.84
CA TYR A 365 4.56 1.12 -0.94
C TYR A 365 3.48 0.38 -1.73
N LEU A 366 3.84 -0.72 -2.44
CA LEU A 366 2.85 -1.59 -3.07
C LEU A 366 2.03 -2.41 -2.07
N ILE A 367 2.50 -2.59 -0.82
CA ILE A 367 1.84 -3.47 0.15
C ILE A 367 0.37 -3.09 0.37
N GLN A 368 0.06 -1.80 0.36
CA GLN A 368 -1.31 -1.29 0.51
C GLN A 368 -2.20 -1.52 -0.71
N PHE A 369 -1.61 -1.78 -1.89
CA PHE A 369 -2.33 -2.10 -3.13
C PHE A 369 -2.26 -3.59 -3.47
N LEU A 370 -1.56 -4.36 -2.65
CA LEU A 370 -1.33 -5.78 -2.89
C LEU A 370 -2.64 -6.59 -2.93
N PRO A 371 -3.65 -6.37 -2.07
CA PRO A 371 -4.90 -7.11 -2.13
C PRO A 371 -5.56 -7.08 -3.52
N GLN A 372 -5.75 -5.92 -4.13
CA GLN A 372 -6.36 -5.80 -5.46
C GLN A 372 -5.45 -6.34 -6.58
N ILE A 373 -4.13 -6.17 -6.46
CA ILE A 373 -3.15 -6.73 -7.38
C ILE A 373 -3.23 -8.26 -7.36
N LEU A 374 -3.28 -8.87 -6.19
CA LEU A 374 -3.33 -10.32 -6.05
C LEU A 374 -4.64 -10.91 -6.55
N ILE A 375 -5.78 -10.24 -6.30
CA ILE A 375 -7.08 -10.70 -6.83
C ILE A 375 -7.04 -10.67 -8.36
N LEU A 376 -6.60 -9.59 -8.98
CA LEU A 376 -6.52 -9.47 -10.43
C LEU A 376 -5.55 -10.50 -11.02
N SER A 377 -4.39 -10.69 -10.41
CA SER A 377 -3.41 -11.72 -10.77
C SER A 377 -4.00 -13.12 -10.68
N ALA A 378 -4.68 -13.45 -9.58
CA ALA A 378 -5.28 -14.76 -9.36
C ALA A 378 -6.40 -15.07 -10.37
N VAL A 379 -7.18 -14.06 -10.78
CA VAL A 379 -8.15 -14.21 -11.89
C VAL A 379 -7.42 -14.63 -13.16
N GLY A 380 -6.30 -14.02 -13.48
CA GLY A 380 -5.49 -14.42 -14.65
C GLY A 380 -4.92 -15.83 -14.53
N LEU A 381 -4.34 -16.17 -13.37
CA LEU A 381 -3.80 -17.51 -13.12
C LEU A 381 -4.86 -18.60 -13.20
N SER A 382 -6.08 -18.35 -12.70
CA SER A 382 -7.20 -19.30 -12.78
C SER A 382 -7.65 -19.60 -14.21
N GLN A 383 -7.30 -18.73 -15.18
CA GLN A 383 -7.58 -18.91 -16.60
C GLN A 383 -6.44 -19.61 -17.36
N TYR A 384 -5.29 -19.82 -16.72
CA TYR A 384 -4.08 -20.39 -17.33
C TYR A 384 -4.30 -21.74 -18.04
N PRO A 385 -5.03 -22.72 -17.49
CA PRO A 385 -5.29 -23.99 -18.19
C PRO A 385 -5.98 -23.82 -19.53
N GLN A 386 -6.87 -22.81 -19.65
CA GLN A 386 -7.57 -22.51 -20.90
C GLN A 386 -6.63 -21.85 -21.93
N VAL A 387 -5.66 -21.07 -21.46
CA VAL A 387 -4.63 -20.45 -22.30
C VAL A 387 -3.74 -21.52 -22.91
N LEU A 388 -3.24 -22.46 -22.09
CA LEU A 388 -2.40 -23.57 -22.57
C LEU A 388 -3.10 -24.48 -23.57
N ARG A 389 -4.40 -24.78 -23.37
CA ARG A 389 -5.19 -25.55 -24.33
C ARG A 389 -5.27 -24.88 -25.70
N LYS A 390 -5.43 -23.55 -25.75
CA LYS A 390 -5.46 -22.80 -27.03
C LYS A 390 -4.09 -22.77 -27.71
N PHE A 391 -2.99 -22.64 -26.97
CA PHE A 391 -1.65 -22.72 -27.55
C PHE A 391 -1.35 -24.10 -28.15
N ARG A 392 -1.71 -25.20 -27.47
CA ARG A 392 -1.58 -26.55 -27.99
C ARG A 392 -2.41 -26.80 -29.27
N PHE A 393 -3.56 -26.15 -29.42
CA PHE A 393 -4.37 -26.24 -30.62
C PHE A 393 -3.74 -25.46 -31.78
N TRP A 394 -3.07 -24.37 -31.50
CA TRP A 394 -2.42 -23.52 -32.50
C TRP A 394 -1.15 -24.17 -33.05
N THR A 395 -0.33 -24.77 -32.21
CA THR A 395 0.86 -25.55 -32.62
C THR A 395 0.47 -26.76 -33.46
N ARG A 396 -0.54 -27.54 -33.04
CA ARG A 396 -1.04 -28.69 -33.84
C ARG A 396 -1.62 -28.29 -35.20
N LYS A 397 -2.25 -27.12 -35.31
CA LYS A 397 -2.79 -26.64 -36.58
C LYS A 397 -1.68 -26.14 -37.51
N LYS A 398 -0.55 -25.74 -37.01
CA LYS A 398 0.63 -25.38 -37.80
C LYS A 398 1.34 -26.61 -38.33
N GLU A 399 1.50 -27.66 -37.50
CA GLU A 399 2.07 -28.96 -37.90
C GLU A 399 1.19 -29.74 -38.90
N SER A 400 -0.09 -29.44 -39.03
CA SER A 400 -0.99 -30.05 -40.01
C SER A 400 -1.10 -29.28 -41.32
N LEU A 401 -0.41 -28.14 -41.46
CA LEU A 401 -0.36 -27.30 -42.63
C LEU A 401 1.03 -27.27 -43.32
N GLU A 402 2.02 -27.90 -42.67
CA GLU A 402 3.32 -28.28 -43.22
C GLU A 402 3.30 -29.76 -43.62
#